data_2fd035ddcbb3fc06f49baa61da00c7b3
#
_entry.id   2fd035ddcbb3fc06f49baa61da00c7b3
#
_cell.length_a   1.000
_cell.length_b   1.000
_cell.length_c   1.000
_cell.angle_alpha   90.00
_cell.angle_beta   90.00
_cell.angle_gamma   90.00
#
_symmetry.space_group_name_H-M   'P 1'
#
loop_
_entity.id
_entity.type
_entity.pdbx_description
1 polymer ?
#
loop_
_entity_poly.entity_id
_entity_poly.type
_entity_poly.pdbx_seq_one_letter_code
_entity_poly.pdbx_strand_id
1 'polypeptide(L)'
;MVKVIIVAVFIGLIIAVVIGEFLSKEKEKYSKNDTIDPLKITIQDIDHMEDGLEFEEYLYRLFLALGYTDAYKTRGSRDFGSDLVFTDREGYRNVVQAKRYSYPVGLGAVQEVYSSMRYYRAKKSIVIASNQYTAACEELAGYNAVKLLNRSDLIEIIDKFKADEIERSKDIIEAEPRIILDSWDGYMKNNKVIKKDYKAEKRILAEQQGK
;
A
#
# COMPACT_ATOMS: atom_id res chain seq x y z
N MET A 1 53.59 26.49 -5.14
CA MET A 1 52.80 25.89 -6.23
C MET A 1 52.67 24.38 -6.13
N VAL A 2 53.74 23.60 -6.04
CA VAL A 2 53.70 22.11 -5.99
C VAL A 2 52.82 21.55 -4.86
N LYS A 3 52.91 22.08 -3.64
CA LYS A 3 52.06 21.63 -2.51
C LYS A 3 50.56 21.83 -2.72
N VAL A 4 50.17 22.90 -3.41
CA VAL A 4 48.72 23.16 -3.70
C VAL A 4 48.19 22.19 -4.76
N ILE A 5 49.02 21.83 -5.73
CA ILE A 5 48.65 20.85 -6.77
C ILE A 5 48.47 19.46 -6.16
N ILE A 6 49.37 19.05 -5.23
CA ILE A 6 49.27 17.75 -4.54
C ILE A 6 47.99 17.67 -3.71
N VAL A 7 47.63 18.73 -2.99
CA VAL A 7 46.37 18.77 -2.19
C VAL A 7 45.17 18.71 -3.09
N ALA A 8 45.14 19.42 -4.22
CA ALA A 8 44.03 19.38 -5.17
C ALA A 8 43.83 17.99 -5.81
N VAL A 9 44.91 17.29 -6.13
CA VAL A 9 44.87 15.92 -6.66
C VAL A 9 44.34 14.95 -5.59
N PHE A 10 44.75 15.10 -4.31
CA PHE A 10 44.27 14.26 -3.22
C PHE A 10 42.74 14.46 -2.97
N ILE A 11 42.29 15.72 -2.98
CA ILE A 11 40.85 16.03 -2.86
C ILE A 11 40.06 15.46 -4.03
N GLY A 12 40.55 15.56 -5.25
CA GLY A 12 39.94 14.98 -6.44
C GLY A 12 39.81 13.46 -6.38
N LEU A 13 40.81 12.77 -5.86
CA LEU A 13 40.80 11.33 -5.62
C LEU A 13 39.76 10.91 -4.56
N ILE A 14 39.65 11.64 -3.46
CA ILE A 14 38.65 11.38 -2.41
C ILE A 14 37.24 11.56 -2.97
N ILE A 15 37.01 12.63 -3.71
CA ILE A 15 35.70 12.90 -4.34
C ILE A 15 35.36 11.78 -5.34
N ALA A 16 36.32 11.31 -6.14
CA ALA A 16 36.09 10.22 -7.10
C ALA A 16 35.76 8.90 -6.40
N VAL A 17 36.38 8.60 -5.25
CA VAL A 17 36.09 7.41 -4.45
C VAL A 17 34.65 7.49 -3.88
N VAL A 18 34.29 8.63 -3.28
CA VAL A 18 32.96 8.85 -2.70
C VAL A 18 31.87 8.77 -3.77
N ILE A 19 32.09 9.37 -4.93
CA ILE A 19 31.16 9.27 -6.06
C ILE A 19 31.09 7.82 -6.58
N GLY A 20 32.22 7.12 -6.65
CA GLY A 20 32.26 5.71 -7.05
C GLY A 20 31.48 4.80 -6.10
N GLU A 21 31.61 4.98 -4.78
CA GLU A 21 30.82 4.24 -3.79
C GLU A 21 29.33 4.59 -3.86
N PHE A 22 28.99 5.86 -4.07
CA PHE A 22 27.59 6.28 -4.23
C PHE A 22 26.94 5.66 -5.48
N LEU A 23 27.62 5.72 -6.64
CA LEU A 23 27.16 5.11 -7.88
C LEU A 23 27.13 3.57 -7.82
N SER A 24 28.03 2.95 -7.06
CA SER A 24 28.03 1.51 -6.81
C SER A 24 26.84 1.08 -5.98
N LYS A 25 26.53 1.81 -4.91
CA LYS A 25 25.32 1.57 -4.08
C LYS A 25 24.03 1.78 -4.86
N GLU A 26 23.99 2.78 -5.74
CA GLU A 26 22.82 3.02 -6.60
C GLU A 26 22.64 1.90 -7.63
N LYS A 27 23.74 1.42 -8.25
CA LYS A 27 23.71 0.26 -9.15
C LYS A 27 23.32 -1.03 -8.43
N GLU A 28 23.80 -1.24 -7.21
CA GLU A 28 23.44 -2.40 -6.39
C GLU A 28 21.97 -2.39 -5.98
N LYS A 29 21.43 -1.22 -5.68
CA LYS A 29 20.00 -1.00 -5.40
C LYS A 29 19.13 -1.27 -6.64
N TYR A 30 19.55 -0.82 -7.83
CA TYR A 30 18.86 -1.13 -9.10
C TYR A 30 18.97 -2.60 -9.48
N SER A 31 20.13 -3.23 -9.26
CA SER A 31 20.34 -4.66 -9.52
C SER A 31 19.55 -5.55 -8.56
N LYS A 32 19.34 -5.13 -7.32
CA LYS A 32 18.57 -5.86 -6.31
C LYS A 32 17.07 -5.90 -6.66
N ASN A 33 16.53 -4.79 -7.19
CA ASN A 33 15.13 -4.71 -7.64
C ASN A 33 14.85 -5.52 -8.92
N ASP A 34 15.82 -5.70 -9.81
CA ASP A 34 15.67 -6.52 -11.01
C ASP A 34 15.63 -8.04 -10.72
N THR A 35 15.90 -8.45 -9.50
CA THR A 35 16.01 -9.86 -9.09
C THR A 35 14.85 -10.40 -8.25
N ILE A 36 13.81 -9.60 -7.96
CA ILE A 36 12.64 -10.07 -7.21
C ILE A 36 11.85 -11.06 -8.08
N ASP A 37 12.01 -12.36 -7.79
CA ASP A 37 11.28 -13.46 -8.42
C ASP A 37 10.12 -13.86 -7.52
N PRO A 38 8.84 -13.62 -7.89
CA PRO A 38 7.70 -13.90 -7.03
C PRO A 38 7.60 -15.37 -6.60
N LEU A 39 8.12 -16.31 -7.40
CA LEU A 39 8.14 -17.74 -7.05
C LEU A 39 9.06 -18.06 -5.86
N LYS A 40 10.10 -17.25 -5.65
CA LYS A 40 11.08 -17.47 -4.58
C LYS A 40 10.74 -16.74 -3.28
N ILE A 41 10.01 -15.63 -3.36
CA ILE A 41 9.69 -14.81 -2.20
C ILE A 41 8.71 -15.53 -1.27
N THR A 42 9.03 -15.55 0.01
CA THR A 42 8.18 -16.05 1.11
C THR A 42 7.67 -14.88 1.93
N ILE A 43 6.74 -15.16 2.85
CA ILE A 43 6.25 -14.13 3.78
C ILE A 43 7.38 -13.63 4.72
N GLN A 44 8.36 -14.47 5.03
CA GLN A 44 9.53 -14.09 5.82
C GLN A 44 10.43 -13.12 5.05
N ASP A 45 10.59 -13.33 3.74
CA ASP A 45 11.35 -12.40 2.90
C ASP A 45 10.67 -11.02 2.85
N ILE A 46 9.33 -10.99 2.79
CA ILE A 46 8.54 -9.75 2.87
C ILE A 46 8.77 -9.04 4.20
N ASP A 47 8.84 -9.78 5.31
CA ASP A 47 9.12 -9.20 6.63
C ASP A 47 10.51 -8.52 6.69
N HIS A 48 11.48 -9.00 5.92
CA HIS A 48 12.85 -8.51 5.87
C HIS A 48 13.11 -7.46 4.77
N MET A 49 12.12 -7.12 3.94
CA MET A 49 12.26 -6.05 2.95
C MET A 49 12.66 -4.74 3.63
N GLU A 50 13.54 -3.97 3.03
CA GLU A 50 14.08 -2.75 3.62
C GLU A 50 13.02 -1.66 3.76
N ASP A 51 12.16 -1.53 2.73
CA ASP A 51 11.13 -0.49 2.69
C ASP A 51 9.82 -0.96 2.03
N GLY A 52 8.85 -0.05 1.95
CA GLY A 52 7.57 -0.30 1.27
C GLY A 52 7.71 -0.45 -0.24
N LEU A 53 8.73 0.17 -0.85
CA LEU A 53 8.93 0.14 -2.31
C LEU A 53 9.30 -1.26 -2.81
N GLU A 54 10.06 -2.03 -2.02
CA GLU A 54 10.36 -3.44 -2.33
C GLU A 54 9.09 -4.30 -2.31
N PHE A 55 8.20 -4.05 -1.35
CA PHE A 55 6.92 -4.75 -1.27
C PHE A 55 5.98 -4.40 -2.43
N GLU A 56 5.90 -3.13 -2.81
CA GLU A 56 5.16 -2.69 -4.00
C GLU A 56 5.70 -3.35 -5.28
N GLU A 57 7.05 -3.41 -5.42
CA GLU A 57 7.70 -4.05 -6.57
C GLU A 57 7.40 -5.56 -6.60
N TYR A 58 7.47 -6.22 -5.45
CA TYR A 58 7.09 -7.62 -5.32
C TYR A 58 5.64 -7.86 -5.75
N LEU A 59 4.69 -7.08 -5.24
CA LEU A 59 3.27 -7.20 -5.60
C LEU A 59 3.06 -6.97 -7.10
N TYR A 60 3.71 -5.97 -7.68
CA TYR A 60 3.61 -5.70 -9.11
C TYR A 60 4.06 -6.91 -9.94
N ARG A 61 5.22 -7.51 -9.61
CA ARG A 61 5.72 -8.71 -10.29
C ARG A 61 4.82 -9.93 -10.07
N LEU A 62 4.28 -10.09 -8.87
CA LEU A 62 3.31 -11.14 -8.57
C LEU A 62 2.04 -11.00 -9.44
N PHE A 63 1.51 -9.79 -9.57
CA PHE A 63 0.32 -9.53 -10.39
C PHE A 63 0.58 -9.83 -11.87
N LEU A 64 1.74 -9.44 -12.40
CA LEU A 64 2.13 -9.81 -13.77
C LEU A 64 2.26 -11.33 -13.93
N ALA A 65 2.87 -12.02 -12.96
CA ALA A 65 3.04 -13.48 -12.99
C ALA A 65 1.70 -14.21 -12.84
N LEU A 66 0.72 -13.63 -12.14
CA LEU A 66 -0.67 -14.11 -12.10
C LEU A 66 -1.42 -13.88 -13.42
N GLY A 67 -0.84 -13.15 -14.38
CA GLY A 67 -1.43 -12.93 -15.69
C GLY A 67 -2.27 -11.64 -15.82
N TYR A 68 -2.18 -10.71 -14.89
CA TYR A 68 -2.75 -9.36 -15.05
C TYR A 68 -1.82 -8.53 -15.93
N THR A 69 -1.89 -8.73 -17.24
CA THR A 69 -0.92 -8.19 -18.23
C THR A 69 -0.99 -6.67 -18.38
N ASP A 70 -2.07 -6.03 -17.96
CA ASP A 70 -2.26 -4.58 -17.95
C ASP A 70 -1.93 -3.94 -16.60
N ALA A 71 -1.46 -4.74 -15.63
CA ALA A 71 -1.04 -4.21 -14.35
C ALA A 71 0.13 -3.24 -14.52
N TYR A 72 0.09 -2.14 -13.78
CA TYR A 72 1.20 -1.21 -13.73
C TYR A 72 1.38 -0.62 -12.33
N LYS A 73 2.63 -0.32 -12.00
CA LYS A 73 3.01 0.39 -10.78
C LYS A 73 2.88 1.89 -11.01
N THR A 74 2.31 2.60 -10.06
CA THR A 74 2.18 4.05 -10.12
C THR A 74 3.51 4.74 -9.82
N ARG A 75 3.63 6.02 -10.11
CA ARG A 75 4.84 6.79 -9.76
C ARG A 75 4.73 7.22 -8.30
N GLY A 76 5.75 6.94 -7.48
CA GLY A 76 5.78 7.21 -6.04
C GLY A 76 5.63 8.68 -5.63
N SER A 77 5.67 9.63 -6.57
CA SER A 77 5.26 11.02 -6.35
C SER A 77 3.98 11.31 -7.12
N ARG A 78 2.90 11.70 -6.41
CA ARG A 78 1.56 11.97 -6.98
C ARG A 78 0.81 10.71 -7.43
N ASP A 79 0.98 9.61 -6.70
CA ASP A 79 0.23 8.35 -6.86
C ASP A 79 -1.23 8.44 -6.37
N PHE A 80 -1.57 9.56 -5.72
CA PHE A 80 -2.90 9.82 -5.13
C PHE A 80 -3.39 8.74 -4.18
N GLY A 81 -2.46 7.93 -3.60
CA GLY A 81 -2.77 6.88 -2.64
C GLY A 81 -3.06 5.53 -3.28
N SER A 82 -2.43 5.23 -4.41
CA SER A 82 -2.48 3.90 -5.04
C SER A 82 -1.12 3.54 -5.59
N ASP A 83 -0.61 2.36 -5.25
CA ASP A 83 0.71 1.87 -5.66
C ASP A 83 0.63 1.04 -6.95
N LEU A 84 -0.50 0.35 -7.17
CA LEU A 84 -0.73 -0.50 -8.35
C LEU A 84 -2.13 -0.26 -8.92
N VAL A 85 -2.24 -0.48 -10.22
CA VAL A 85 -3.53 -0.49 -10.96
C VAL A 85 -3.55 -1.70 -11.87
N PHE A 86 -4.68 -2.42 -11.92
CA PHE A 86 -4.88 -3.57 -12.81
C PHE A 86 -6.35 -3.70 -13.21
N THR A 87 -6.63 -4.53 -14.23
CA THR A 87 -8.00 -4.89 -14.61
C THR A 87 -8.27 -6.35 -14.21
N ASP A 88 -9.36 -6.59 -13.48
CA ASP A 88 -9.77 -7.93 -13.06
C ASP A 88 -10.39 -8.76 -14.20
N ARG A 89 -10.71 -10.02 -13.93
CA ARG A 89 -11.32 -10.94 -14.92
C ARG A 89 -12.70 -10.49 -15.38
N GLU A 90 -13.41 -9.65 -14.59
CA GLU A 90 -14.69 -9.04 -14.96
C GLU A 90 -14.54 -7.80 -15.84
N GLY A 91 -13.31 -7.34 -16.09
CA GLY A 91 -13.01 -6.14 -16.86
C GLY A 91 -13.08 -4.85 -16.04
N TYR A 92 -13.16 -4.92 -14.72
CA TYR A 92 -13.15 -3.73 -13.87
C TYR A 92 -11.74 -3.34 -13.50
N ARG A 93 -11.47 -2.04 -13.59
CA ARG A 93 -10.21 -1.47 -13.11
C ARG A 93 -10.22 -1.40 -11.58
N ASN A 94 -9.13 -1.88 -11.01
CA ASN A 94 -8.85 -1.91 -9.58
C ASN A 94 -7.66 -1.02 -9.26
N VAL A 95 -7.69 -0.35 -8.11
CA VAL A 95 -6.55 0.36 -7.50
C VAL A 95 -6.12 -0.39 -6.26
N VAL A 96 -4.81 -0.48 -6.04
CA VAL A 96 -4.23 -1.21 -4.91
C VAL A 96 -3.29 -0.31 -4.13
N GLN A 97 -3.45 -0.28 -2.81
CA GLN A 97 -2.51 0.30 -1.88
C GLN A 97 -1.78 -0.82 -1.14
N ALA A 98 -0.46 -0.80 -1.17
CA ALA A 98 0.40 -1.75 -0.47
C ALA A 98 0.87 -1.17 0.87
N LYS A 99 0.83 -1.97 1.94
CA LYS A 99 1.32 -1.55 3.26
C LYS A 99 2.17 -2.65 3.88
N ARG A 100 3.48 -2.42 3.98
CA ARG A 100 4.40 -3.29 4.70
C ARG A 100 4.75 -2.69 6.05
N TYR A 101 4.05 -3.13 7.09
CA TYR A 101 4.23 -2.64 8.45
C TYR A 101 4.46 -3.80 9.43
N SER A 102 5.25 -3.56 10.49
CA SER A 102 5.42 -4.48 11.62
C SER A 102 4.29 -4.39 12.66
N TYR A 103 3.32 -3.51 12.46
CA TYR A 103 2.16 -3.26 13.32
C TYR A 103 0.87 -3.21 12.48
N PRO A 104 -0.32 -3.34 13.11
CA PRO A 104 -1.59 -3.33 12.39
C PRO A 104 -1.81 -2.04 11.60
N VAL A 105 -2.29 -2.19 10.36
CA VAL A 105 -2.54 -1.08 9.43
C VAL A 105 -3.79 -0.32 9.84
N GLY A 106 -3.66 1.00 9.94
CA GLY A 106 -4.74 1.91 10.31
C GLY A 106 -5.62 2.35 9.14
N LEU A 107 -6.70 3.05 9.47
CA LEU A 107 -7.72 3.52 8.51
C LEU A 107 -7.19 4.44 7.39
N GLY A 108 -6.02 5.06 7.58
CA GLY A 108 -5.40 5.91 6.57
C GLY A 108 -5.19 5.20 5.22
N ALA A 109 -4.85 3.90 5.24
CA ALA A 109 -4.67 3.12 4.03
C ALA A 109 -5.96 3.00 3.19
N VAL A 110 -7.12 2.87 3.87
CA VAL A 110 -8.44 2.86 3.22
C VAL A 110 -8.75 4.22 2.62
N GLN A 111 -8.48 5.31 3.35
CA GLN A 111 -8.70 6.68 2.86
C GLN A 111 -7.85 6.97 1.62
N GLU A 112 -6.57 6.57 1.63
CA GLU A 112 -5.64 6.72 0.53
C GLU A 112 -6.16 6.02 -0.73
N VAL A 113 -6.38 4.70 -0.68
CA VAL A 113 -6.81 3.93 -1.85
C VAL A 113 -8.19 4.35 -2.35
N TYR A 114 -9.13 4.63 -1.46
CA TYR A 114 -10.48 5.05 -1.85
C TYR A 114 -10.46 6.41 -2.57
N SER A 115 -9.65 7.36 -2.11
CA SER A 115 -9.52 8.67 -2.75
C SER A 115 -8.93 8.59 -4.15
N SER A 116 -8.09 7.60 -4.45
CA SER A 116 -7.44 7.41 -5.74
C SER A 116 -8.37 6.86 -6.84
N MET A 117 -9.45 6.18 -6.45
CA MET A 117 -10.34 5.48 -7.39
C MET A 117 -10.82 6.37 -8.55
N ARG A 118 -11.25 7.60 -8.23
CA ARG A 118 -11.77 8.51 -9.25
C ARG A 118 -10.69 8.95 -10.25
N TYR A 119 -9.50 9.20 -9.76
CA TYR A 119 -8.36 9.59 -10.59
C TYR A 119 -8.01 8.50 -11.61
N TYR A 120 -7.91 7.24 -11.14
CA TYR A 120 -7.59 6.09 -11.98
C TYR A 120 -8.80 5.53 -12.73
N ARG A 121 -10.01 6.10 -12.55
CA ARG A 121 -11.28 5.59 -13.09
C ARG A 121 -11.49 4.11 -12.69
N ALA A 122 -11.10 3.77 -11.47
CA ALA A 122 -11.27 2.44 -10.91
C ALA A 122 -12.67 2.26 -10.34
N LYS A 123 -13.18 1.03 -10.42
CA LYS A 123 -14.46 0.63 -9.85
C LYS A 123 -14.30 -0.07 -8.51
N LYS A 124 -13.17 -0.73 -8.30
CA LYS A 124 -12.85 -1.47 -7.07
C LYS A 124 -11.54 -0.95 -6.47
N SER A 125 -11.39 -1.09 -5.17
CA SER A 125 -10.18 -0.68 -4.45
C SER A 125 -9.78 -1.74 -3.42
N ILE A 126 -8.46 -1.97 -3.29
CA ILE A 126 -7.89 -3.04 -2.49
C ILE A 126 -6.76 -2.46 -1.64
N VAL A 127 -6.69 -2.81 -0.35
CA VAL A 127 -5.47 -2.64 0.44
C VAL A 127 -4.86 -4.02 0.67
N ILE A 128 -3.58 -4.17 0.36
CA ILE A 128 -2.81 -5.40 0.63
C ILE A 128 -1.78 -5.08 1.70
N ALA A 129 -1.83 -5.82 2.81
CA ALA A 129 -0.94 -5.58 3.94
C ALA A 129 -0.13 -6.83 4.32
N SER A 130 1.13 -6.61 4.74
CA SER A 130 1.97 -7.67 5.34
C SER A 130 1.59 -7.99 6.79
N ASN A 131 0.63 -7.28 7.36
CA ASN A 131 0.16 -7.42 8.75
C ASN A 131 -1.38 -7.42 8.81
N GLN A 132 -1.92 -7.44 10.03
CA GLN A 132 -3.35 -7.31 10.28
C GLN A 132 -3.83 -5.86 10.15
N TYR A 133 -5.13 -5.65 10.19
CA TYR A 133 -5.76 -4.34 10.20
C TYR A 133 -6.28 -3.99 11.59
N THR A 134 -6.39 -2.70 11.89
CA THR A 134 -7.09 -2.24 13.09
C THR A 134 -8.61 -2.33 12.86
N ALA A 135 -9.39 -2.49 13.95
CA ALA A 135 -10.85 -2.52 13.88
C ALA A 135 -11.44 -1.28 13.17
N ALA A 136 -10.84 -0.09 13.38
CA ALA A 136 -11.27 1.13 12.70
C ALA A 136 -10.98 1.10 11.19
N CYS A 137 -9.91 0.43 10.76
CA CYS A 137 -9.61 0.21 9.36
C CYS A 137 -10.64 -0.72 8.70
N GLU A 138 -10.95 -1.84 9.34
CA GLU A 138 -11.93 -2.81 8.87
C GLU A 138 -13.35 -2.22 8.78
N GLU A 139 -13.72 -1.42 9.79
CA GLU A 139 -14.99 -0.70 9.81
C GLU A 139 -15.10 0.26 8.63
N LEU A 140 -14.10 1.14 8.44
CA LEU A 140 -14.09 2.11 7.35
C LEU A 140 -14.08 1.43 5.97
N ALA A 141 -13.32 0.33 5.84
CA ALA A 141 -13.28 -0.46 4.62
C ALA A 141 -14.66 -1.05 4.27
N GLY A 142 -15.38 -1.54 5.28
CA GLY A 142 -16.73 -2.08 5.10
C GLY A 142 -17.74 -1.04 4.60
N TYR A 143 -17.69 0.19 5.12
CA TYR A 143 -18.55 1.28 4.64
C TYR A 143 -18.21 1.77 3.23
N ASN A 144 -16.94 1.71 2.85
CA ASN A 144 -16.47 2.19 1.55
C ASN A 144 -16.34 1.08 0.50
N ALA A 145 -16.73 -0.16 0.82
CA ALA A 145 -16.55 -1.32 -0.04
C ALA A 145 -15.08 -1.48 -0.52
N VAL A 146 -14.11 -1.22 0.36
CA VAL A 146 -12.70 -1.43 0.10
C VAL A 146 -12.32 -2.85 0.50
N LYS A 147 -11.73 -3.61 -0.40
CA LYS A 147 -11.21 -4.94 -0.13
C LYS A 147 -9.96 -4.84 0.73
N LEU A 148 -9.92 -5.60 1.81
CA LEU A 148 -8.73 -5.75 2.65
C LEU A 148 -8.16 -7.17 2.46
N LEU A 149 -6.89 -7.25 2.10
CA LEU A 149 -6.11 -8.48 2.07
C LEU A 149 -5.03 -8.38 3.14
N ASN A 150 -5.20 -9.11 4.21
CA ASN A 150 -4.28 -9.11 5.35
C ASN A 150 -3.14 -10.10 5.15
N ARG A 151 -2.30 -10.27 6.18
CA ARG A 151 -1.18 -11.20 6.17
C ARG A 151 -1.59 -12.64 5.83
N SER A 152 -2.71 -13.11 6.37
CA SER A 152 -3.17 -14.49 6.12
C SER A 152 -3.60 -14.67 4.68
N ASP A 153 -4.32 -13.71 4.12
CA ASP A 153 -4.70 -13.71 2.71
C ASP A 153 -3.47 -13.64 1.79
N LEU A 154 -2.47 -12.82 2.17
CA LEU A 154 -1.22 -12.71 1.40
C LEU A 154 -0.43 -14.03 1.41
N ILE A 155 -0.35 -14.72 2.54
CA ILE A 155 0.27 -16.06 2.63
C ILE A 155 -0.47 -17.04 1.71
N GLU A 156 -1.80 -17.05 1.77
CA GLU A 156 -2.59 -17.95 0.93
C GLU A 156 -2.40 -17.67 -0.56
N ILE A 157 -2.37 -16.41 -0.98
CA ILE A 157 -2.08 -16.01 -2.36
C ILE A 157 -0.70 -16.53 -2.79
N ILE A 158 0.33 -16.36 -1.96
CA ILE A 158 1.71 -16.82 -2.24
C ILE A 158 1.75 -18.35 -2.38
N ASP A 159 1.11 -19.07 -1.47
CA ASP A 159 1.12 -20.53 -1.46
C ASP A 159 0.38 -21.09 -2.69
N LYS A 160 -0.78 -20.51 -3.04
CA LYS A 160 -1.52 -20.90 -4.24
C LYS A 160 -0.75 -20.59 -5.52
N PHE A 161 -0.13 -19.43 -5.61
CA PHE A 161 0.71 -19.05 -6.74
C PHE A 161 1.89 -20.03 -6.92
N LYS A 162 2.60 -20.40 -5.84
CA LYS A 162 3.70 -21.37 -5.87
C LYS A 162 3.26 -22.79 -6.22
N ALA A 163 2.02 -23.13 -5.90
CA ALA A 163 1.42 -24.42 -6.26
C ALA A 163 0.86 -24.44 -7.71
N ASP A 164 1.10 -23.40 -8.50
CA ASP A 164 0.54 -23.22 -9.87
C ASP A 164 -1.01 -23.15 -9.89
N GLU A 165 -1.62 -22.82 -8.74
CA GLU A 165 -3.06 -22.64 -8.59
C GLU A 165 -3.43 -21.15 -8.89
N ILE A 166 -3.08 -20.66 -10.06
CA ILE A 166 -3.18 -19.24 -10.47
C ILE A 166 -4.61 -18.70 -10.29
N GLU A 167 -5.61 -19.43 -10.77
CA GLU A 167 -6.99 -18.97 -10.68
C GLU A 167 -7.48 -18.83 -9.24
N ARG A 168 -7.04 -19.71 -8.34
CA ARG A 168 -7.36 -19.59 -6.91
C ARG A 168 -6.71 -18.37 -6.25
N SER A 169 -5.48 -18.04 -6.63
CA SER A 169 -4.85 -16.79 -6.19
C SER A 169 -5.65 -15.57 -6.64
N LYS A 170 -6.14 -15.58 -7.88
CA LYS A 170 -7.01 -14.52 -8.41
C LYS A 170 -8.35 -14.47 -7.68
N ASP A 171 -8.95 -15.61 -7.35
CA ASP A 171 -10.21 -15.67 -6.60
C ASP A 171 -10.11 -14.95 -5.24
N ILE A 172 -8.97 -15.08 -4.55
CA ILE A 172 -8.72 -14.38 -3.28
C ILE A 172 -8.61 -12.86 -3.53
N ILE A 173 -7.85 -12.46 -4.55
CA ILE A 173 -7.62 -11.04 -4.88
C ILE A 173 -8.93 -10.37 -5.30
N GLU A 174 -9.72 -11.03 -6.13
CA GLU A 174 -10.93 -10.47 -6.77
C GLU A 174 -12.22 -10.71 -5.98
N ALA A 175 -12.17 -11.49 -4.88
CA ALA A 175 -13.35 -11.72 -4.03
C ALA A 175 -13.97 -10.40 -3.57
N GLU A 176 -15.30 -10.35 -3.51
CA GLU A 176 -16.03 -9.17 -3.09
C GLU A 176 -15.61 -8.70 -1.68
N PRO A 177 -15.51 -7.38 -1.45
CA PRO A 177 -15.19 -6.84 -0.13
C PRO A 177 -16.33 -7.13 0.86
N ARG A 178 -16.00 -7.17 2.15
CA ARG A 178 -17.02 -7.11 3.19
C ARG A 178 -17.71 -5.75 3.12
N ILE A 179 -19.03 -5.75 2.96
CA ILE A 179 -19.82 -4.52 2.92
C ILE A 179 -20.64 -4.39 4.20
N ILE A 180 -20.58 -3.22 4.83
CA ILE A 180 -21.45 -2.85 5.95
C ILE A 180 -22.59 -2.01 5.38
N LEU A 181 -23.77 -2.60 5.35
CA LEU A 181 -25.01 -1.92 4.92
C LEU A 181 -25.80 -1.52 6.17
N ASP A 182 -25.52 -0.35 6.72
CA ASP A 182 -26.41 0.25 7.70
C ASP A 182 -27.45 1.09 6.99
N SER A 183 -28.74 0.76 7.23
CA SER A 183 -29.81 1.66 6.83
C SER A 183 -29.68 2.96 7.63
N TRP A 184 -30.02 4.12 7.03
CA TRP A 184 -30.04 5.40 7.72
C TRP A 184 -30.86 5.36 9.02
N ASP A 185 -31.97 4.61 9.02
CA ASP A 185 -32.81 4.41 10.19
C ASP A 185 -32.13 3.56 11.27
N GLY A 186 -31.38 2.54 10.91
CA GLY A 186 -30.54 1.76 11.83
C GLY A 186 -29.42 2.60 12.43
N TYR A 187 -28.79 3.42 11.60
CA TYR A 187 -27.77 4.38 11.99
C TYR A 187 -28.30 5.40 13.01
N MET A 188 -29.48 5.99 12.77
CA MET A 188 -30.09 6.96 13.68
C MET A 188 -30.60 6.33 14.99
N LYS A 189 -31.07 5.07 14.96
CA LYS A 189 -31.53 4.36 16.17
C LYS A 189 -30.40 3.95 17.10
N ASN A 190 -29.23 3.59 16.57
CA ASN A 190 -28.14 3.05 17.36
C ASN A 190 -27.24 4.08 18.00
N ASN A 191 -27.39 5.38 17.73
CA ASN A 191 -26.66 6.53 18.33
C ASN A 191 -25.15 6.34 18.60
N LYS A 192 -24.60 5.16 18.25
CA LYS A 192 -23.22 4.76 18.54
C LYS A 192 -22.20 5.23 17.48
N VAL A 193 -22.69 5.61 16.31
CA VAL A 193 -21.84 5.86 15.13
C VAL A 193 -21.54 7.34 14.95
N ILE A 194 -22.41 8.25 15.41
CA ILE A 194 -22.11 9.68 15.35
C ILE A 194 -21.21 10.03 16.55
N LYS A 195 -19.91 10.07 16.34
CA LYS A 195 -18.97 10.65 17.30
C LYS A 195 -19.14 12.17 17.28
N LYS A 196 -20.15 12.68 17.99
CA LYS A 196 -20.31 14.12 18.19
C LYS A 196 -19.20 14.63 19.08
N ASP A 197 -18.66 15.79 18.76
CA ASP A 197 -17.77 16.51 19.67
C ASP A 197 -18.59 17.22 20.76
N TYR A 198 -18.96 16.46 21.78
CA TYR A 198 -19.71 17.00 22.95
C TYR A 198 -18.98 18.13 23.68
N LYS A 199 -17.65 18.24 23.54
CA LYS A 199 -16.89 19.35 24.14
C LYS A 199 -17.11 20.65 23.35
N ALA A 200 -17.20 20.57 22.02
CA ALA A 200 -17.52 21.72 21.18
C ALA A 200 -18.96 22.17 21.41
N GLU A 201 -19.94 21.24 21.42
CA GLU A 201 -21.34 21.57 21.76
C GLU A 201 -21.47 22.27 23.12
N LYS A 202 -20.81 21.72 24.13
CA LYS A 202 -20.88 22.30 25.50
C LYS A 202 -20.27 23.69 25.58
N ARG A 203 -19.18 23.96 24.82
CA ARG A 203 -18.59 25.30 24.74
C ARG A 203 -19.56 26.30 24.10
N ILE A 204 -20.15 25.96 22.97
CA ILE A 204 -21.07 26.83 22.23
C ILE A 204 -22.31 27.12 23.10
N LEU A 205 -22.87 26.13 23.79
CA LEU A 205 -24.03 26.32 24.70
C LEU A 205 -23.67 27.21 25.88
N ALA A 206 -22.47 27.10 26.44
CA ALA A 206 -22.02 27.96 27.53
C ALA A 206 -21.85 29.43 27.09
N GLU A 207 -21.34 29.66 25.89
CA GLU A 207 -21.20 31.00 25.27
C GLU A 207 -22.55 31.65 24.98
N GLN A 208 -23.58 30.85 24.63
CA GLN A 208 -24.94 31.34 24.39
C GLN A 208 -25.70 31.69 25.67
N GLN A 209 -25.42 30.98 26.79
CA GLN A 209 -26.04 31.22 28.10
C GLN A 209 -25.36 32.35 28.89
N GLY A 210 -24.14 32.77 28.49
CA GLY A 210 -23.38 33.86 29.12
C GLY A 210 -23.60 35.24 28.48
N LYS A 211 -24.50 35.34 27.51
CA LYS A 211 -24.97 36.58 26.88
C LYS A 211 -26.39 36.91 27.37
#